data_fd165cab9fb21e2b42bb7fa9470fa2fd
#
_entry.id   fd165cab9fb21e2b42bb7fa9470fa2fd
#
_cell.length_a   1.000
_cell.length_b   1.000
_cell.length_c   1.000
_cell.angle_alpha   90.00
_cell.angle_beta   90.00
_cell.angle_gamma   90.00
#
_symmetry.space_group_name_H-M   'P 1'
#
loop_
_entity.id
_entity.type
_entity.pdbx_description
1 polymer ?
#
loop_
_entity_poly.entity_id
_entity_poly.type
_entity_poly.pdbx_seq_one_letter_code
_entity_poly.pdbx_strand_id
1 'polypeptide(L)'
;GLLLTDKMNFNEMGIDFKVVFALDTKGQQWLLRIPRRDGMREQIKKEKRILELVKKHLSVEVPDWRISSTELVAYPILKDNPVLNLDAETYEIIWNMDKDSPKYITSLAKTLFEIHSIPEKEVRENDLKIMKPSDLRPEIANNLQLVKSEIGISEQLETRYRKWLDNDVLWADFTQFIHGDLYAGHVLASKDGAVSGVIDWSTAHIDA
;
A
#
# COMPACT_ATOMS: atom_id res chain seq x y z
N GLY A 1 -3.71 -28.50 4.05
CA GLY A 1 -4.58 -27.33 4.10
C GLY A 1 -4.37 -26.56 5.40
N LEU A 2 -4.82 -25.30 5.45
CA LEU A 2 -4.81 -24.47 6.65
C LEU A 2 -5.94 -24.92 7.59
N LEU A 3 -5.58 -25.30 8.81
CA LEU A 3 -6.55 -25.69 9.85
C LEU A 3 -6.58 -24.59 10.92
N LEU A 4 -7.69 -23.88 10.99
CA LEU A 4 -7.92 -22.80 11.94
C LEU A 4 -8.62 -23.30 13.20
N THR A 5 -8.38 -22.61 14.31
CA THR A 5 -9.16 -22.76 15.54
C THR A 5 -10.44 -21.91 15.45
N ASP A 6 -11.28 -21.96 16.47
CA ASP A 6 -12.45 -21.11 16.63
C ASP A 6 -12.12 -19.65 17.07
N LYS A 7 -10.84 -19.38 17.38
CA LYS A 7 -10.37 -18.05 17.76
C LYS A 7 -10.20 -17.17 16.52
N MET A 8 -11.23 -16.40 16.21
CA MET A 8 -11.24 -15.48 15.08
C MET A 8 -11.73 -14.10 15.52
N ASN A 9 -11.09 -13.06 14.98
CA ASN A 9 -11.53 -11.67 15.14
C ASN A 9 -11.74 -11.05 13.75
N PHE A 10 -12.87 -10.36 13.57
CA PHE A 10 -13.29 -9.82 12.28
C PHE A 10 -13.10 -8.31 12.26
N ASN A 11 -12.52 -7.79 11.18
CA ASN A 11 -12.47 -6.37 10.88
C ASN A 11 -13.31 -6.10 9.62
N GLU A 12 -14.38 -5.34 9.79
CA GLU A 12 -15.36 -5.02 8.75
C GLU A 12 -15.11 -3.65 8.09
N MET A 13 -14.07 -2.91 8.48
CA MET A 13 -13.81 -1.55 7.99
C MET A 13 -13.30 -1.50 6.55
N GLY A 14 -12.71 -2.60 6.05
CA GLY A 14 -12.16 -2.65 4.69
C GLY A 14 -13.24 -2.56 3.60
N ILE A 15 -13.02 -1.71 2.59
CA ILE A 15 -13.93 -1.53 1.45
C ILE A 15 -13.90 -2.77 0.54
N ASP A 16 -12.73 -3.23 0.18
CA ASP A 16 -12.51 -4.29 -0.80
C ASP A 16 -12.49 -5.68 -0.19
N PHE A 17 -12.05 -5.80 1.06
CA PHE A 17 -11.90 -7.07 1.75
C PHE A 17 -12.49 -7.01 3.15
N LYS A 18 -13.18 -8.09 3.53
CA LYS A 18 -13.37 -8.44 4.92
C LYS A 18 -12.08 -9.05 5.43
N VAL A 19 -11.55 -8.56 6.55
CA VAL A 19 -10.33 -9.07 7.17
C VAL A 19 -10.66 -9.92 8.37
N VAL A 20 -10.02 -11.07 8.47
CA VAL A 20 -10.16 -11.98 9.60
C VAL A 20 -8.79 -12.29 10.18
N PHE A 21 -8.61 -12.01 11.45
CA PHE A 21 -7.46 -12.45 12.24
C PHE A 21 -7.79 -13.81 12.84
N ALA A 22 -7.00 -14.83 12.56
CA ALA A 22 -7.26 -16.20 12.97
C ALA A 22 -6.00 -16.85 13.55
N LEU A 23 -6.21 -17.86 14.38
CA LEU A 23 -5.14 -18.69 14.93
C LEU A 23 -5.25 -20.10 14.32
N ASP A 24 -4.15 -20.64 13.79
CA ASP A 24 -4.14 -22.02 13.35
C ASP A 24 -3.92 -23.01 14.52
N THR A 25 -4.09 -24.28 14.24
CA THR A 25 -3.93 -25.37 15.23
C THR A 25 -2.47 -25.54 15.73
N LYS A 26 -1.51 -24.85 15.11
CA LYS A 26 -0.11 -24.85 15.50
C LYS A 26 0.29 -23.61 16.29
N GLY A 27 -0.66 -22.68 16.53
CA GLY A 27 -0.42 -21.43 17.25
C GLY A 27 0.10 -20.28 16.37
N GLN A 28 0.12 -20.43 15.06
CA GLN A 28 0.49 -19.34 14.13
C GLN A 28 -0.71 -18.42 13.91
N GLN A 29 -0.48 -17.12 14.01
CA GLN A 29 -1.47 -16.11 13.64
C GLN A 29 -1.51 -15.89 12.13
N TRP A 30 -2.71 -15.82 11.59
CA TRP A 30 -3.01 -15.64 10.17
C TRP A 30 -3.89 -14.43 9.95
N LEU A 31 -3.65 -13.74 8.85
CA LEU A 31 -4.56 -12.75 8.29
C LEU A 31 -5.20 -13.33 7.03
N LEU A 32 -6.54 -13.31 7.02
CA LEU A 32 -7.34 -13.73 5.90
C LEU A 32 -8.04 -12.51 5.31
N ARG A 33 -7.98 -12.35 3.99
CA ARG A 33 -8.69 -11.31 3.24
C ARG A 33 -9.73 -11.99 2.36
N ILE A 34 -11.00 -11.75 2.64
CA ILE A 34 -12.15 -12.28 1.90
C ILE A 34 -12.69 -11.15 1.03
N PRO A 35 -12.67 -11.27 -0.30
CA PRO A 35 -13.20 -10.25 -1.20
C PRO A 35 -14.67 -9.95 -0.91
N ARG A 36 -15.05 -8.66 -0.92
CA ARG A 36 -16.44 -8.21 -0.67
C ARG A 36 -17.24 -8.03 -1.96
N ARG A 37 -16.57 -7.98 -3.10
CA ARG A 37 -17.20 -7.72 -4.39
C ARG A 37 -16.58 -8.55 -5.50
N ASP A 38 -17.34 -8.78 -6.53
CA ASP A 38 -16.86 -9.43 -7.75
C ASP A 38 -15.80 -8.56 -8.45
N GLY A 39 -14.97 -9.19 -9.27
CA GLY A 39 -13.93 -8.48 -10.03
C GLY A 39 -12.60 -8.30 -9.32
N MET A 40 -12.46 -8.71 -8.05
CA MET A 40 -11.19 -8.60 -7.30
C MET A 40 -10.05 -9.49 -7.83
N ARG A 41 -10.36 -10.40 -8.75
CA ARG A 41 -9.40 -11.39 -9.28
C ARG A 41 -8.13 -10.75 -9.84
N GLU A 42 -8.27 -9.73 -10.67
CA GLU A 42 -7.12 -9.10 -11.32
C GLU A 42 -6.32 -8.25 -10.31
N GLN A 43 -6.98 -7.62 -9.36
CA GLN A 43 -6.32 -6.90 -8.26
C GLN A 43 -5.51 -7.87 -7.38
N ILE A 44 -6.07 -9.02 -7.01
CA ILE A 44 -5.37 -10.06 -6.23
C ILE A 44 -4.15 -10.57 -7.00
N LYS A 45 -4.28 -10.86 -8.28
CA LYS A 45 -3.15 -11.29 -9.12
C LYS A 45 -2.07 -10.22 -9.23
N LYS A 46 -2.49 -8.95 -9.42
CA LYS A 46 -1.57 -7.82 -9.48
C LYS A 46 -0.80 -7.66 -8.18
N GLU A 47 -1.49 -7.61 -7.03
CA GLU A 47 -0.85 -7.46 -5.72
C GLU A 47 0.10 -8.63 -5.41
N LYS A 48 -0.27 -9.86 -5.80
CA LYS A 48 0.63 -11.02 -5.66
C LYS A 48 1.93 -10.85 -6.44
N ARG A 49 1.87 -10.40 -7.72
CA ARG A 49 3.06 -10.12 -8.53
C ARG A 49 3.93 -9.03 -7.91
N ILE A 50 3.30 -7.98 -7.36
CA ILE A 50 4.00 -6.92 -6.65
C ILE A 50 4.74 -7.49 -5.44
N LEU A 51 4.08 -8.28 -4.61
CA LEU A 51 4.68 -8.89 -3.43
C LEU A 51 5.85 -9.82 -3.78
N GLU A 52 5.73 -10.60 -4.86
CA GLU A 52 6.81 -11.45 -5.36
C GLU A 52 8.01 -10.63 -5.88
N LEU A 53 7.78 -9.46 -6.44
CA LEU A 53 8.82 -8.53 -6.86
C LEU A 53 9.51 -7.87 -5.65
N VAL A 54 8.75 -7.18 -4.80
CA VAL A 54 9.31 -6.39 -3.70
C VAL A 54 10.03 -7.26 -2.67
N LYS A 55 9.60 -8.49 -2.47
CA LYS A 55 10.26 -9.47 -1.59
C LYS A 55 11.71 -9.76 -1.97
N LYS A 56 12.10 -9.57 -3.23
CA LYS A 56 13.48 -9.79 -3.71
C LYS A 56 14.40 -8.61 -3.40
N HIS A 57 13.83 -7.43 -3.21
CA HIS A 57 14.57 -6.17 -3.13
C HIS A 57 14.59 -5.56 -1.72
N LEU A 58 13.59 -5.86 -0.89
CA LEU A 58 13.48 -5.26 0.43
C LEU A 58 14.16 -6.08 1.51
N SER A 59 14.85 -5.39 2.41
CA SER A 59 15.44 -5.98 3.62
C SER A 59 14.42 -6.13 4.76
N VAL A 60 13.21 -5.59 4.62
CA VAL A 60 12.10 -5.68 5.58
C VAL A 60 11.06 -6.69 5.10
N GLU A 61 10.21 -7.16 6.03
CA GLU A 61 9.18 -8.15 5.71
C GLU A 61 8.05 -7.54 4.85
N VAL A 62 7.48 -8.36 3.98
CA VAL A 62 6.25 -8.07 3.22
C VAL A 62 5.31 -9.27 3.35
N PRO A 63 3.98 -9.10 3.15
CA PRO A 63 3.04 -10.21 3.22
C PRO A 63 3.41 -11.39 2.32
N ASP A 64 3.56 -12.57 2.90
CA ASP A 64 3.90 -13.80 2.18
C ASP A 64 2.66 -14.65 1.97
N TRP A 65 1.92 -14.40 0.90
CA TRP A 65 0.64 -15.03 0.60
C TRP A 65 0.78 -16.53 0.37
N ARG A 66 0.31 -17.31 1.32
CA ARG A 66 0.29 -18.78 1.27
C ARG A 66 -0.94 -19.34 0.56
N ILE A 67 -2.05 -18.63 0.64
CA ILE A 67 -3.28 -18.90 -0.10
C ILE A 67 -3.60 -17.65 -0.90
N SER A 68 -3.87 -17.84 -2.19
CA SER A 68 -4.21 -16.75 -3.11
C SER A 68 -5.20 -17.29 -4.14
N SER A 69 -6.47 -17.02 -3.91
CA SER A 69 -7.58 -17.35 -4.81
C SER A 69 -8.48 -16.13 -5.01
N THR A 70 -9.49 -16.27 -5.85
CA THR A 70 -10.54 -15.26 -6.04
C THR A 70 -11.46 -15.10 -4.85
N GLU A 71 -11.45 -16.05 -3.93
CA GLU A 71 -12.36 -16.11 -2.77
C GLU A 71 -11.63 -15.84 -1.45
N LEU A 72 -10.31 -16.10 -1.42
CA LEU A 72 -9.54 -16.02 -0.20
C LEU A 72 -8.06 -15.72 -0.49
N VAL A 73 -7.54 -14.72 0.19
CA VAL A 73 -6.11 -14.53 0.38
C VAL A 73 -5.78 -14.78 1.83
N ALA A 74 -4.74 -15.58 2.12
CA ALA A 74 -4.31 -15.81 3.49
C ALA A 74 -2.78 -15.89 3.62
N TYR A 75 -2.26 -15.29 4.69
CA TYR A 75 -0.83 -15.27 5.01
C TYR A 75 -0.60 -15.16 6.51
N PRO A 76 0.56 -15.64 7.02
CA PRO A 76 0.96 -15.41 8.40
C PRO A 76 1.07 -13.92 8.69
N ILE A 77 0.55 -13.47 9.84
CA ILE A 77 0.69 -12.09 10.26
C ILE A 77 2.17 -11.79 10.48
N LEU A 78 2.63 -10.63 10.00
CA LEU A 78 3.97 -10.15 10.21
C LEU A 78 4.18 -9.85 11.71
N LYS A 79 5.44 -9.89 12.14
CA LYS A 79 5.80 -9.93 13.55
C LYS A 79 5.40 -8.67 14.34
N ASP A 80 5.62 -7.50 13.76
CA ASP A 80 5.46 -6.23 14.46
C ASP A 80 4.15 -5.51 14.08
N ASN A 81 3.83 -4.46 14.82
CA ASN A 81 2.60 -3.70 14.61
C ASN A 81 2.82 -2.53 13.64
N PRO A 82 1.75 -2.05 12.98
CA PRO A 82 1.79 -0.76 12.31
C PRO A 82 2.27 0.35 13.25
N VAL A 83 3.05 1.29 12.71
CA VAL A 83 3.54 2.46 13.45
C VAL A 83 2.38 3.30 13.98
N LEU A 84 1.29 3.33 13.21
CA LEU A 84 0.08 4.06 13.53
C LEU A 84 -1.15 3.16 13.33
N ASN A 85 -2.06 3.19 14.29
CA ASN A 85 -3.41 2.65 14.15
C ASN A 85 -4.46 3.76 14.30
N LEU A 86 -5.62 3.54 13.71
CA LEU A 86 -6.82 4.31 13.94
C LEU A 86 -7.73 3.49 14.87
N ASP A 87 -8.16 4.06 15.97
CA ASP A 87 -9.20 3.46 16.80
C ASP A 87 -10.53 3.48 16.04
N ALA A 88 -11.18 2.32 15.94
CA ALA A 88 -12.38 2.17 15.12
C ALA A 88 -13.64 2.83 15.74
N GLU A 89 -13.64 3.08 17.06
CA GLU A 89 -14.78 3.64 17.77
C GLU A 89 -14.63 5.15 17.97
N THR A 90 -13.42 5.59 18.36
CA THR A 90 -13.16 7.00 18.69
C THR A 90 -12.57 7.78 17.51
N TYR A 91 -12.08 7.11 16.48
CA TYR A 91 -11.30 7.68 15.37
C TYR A 91 -10.01 8.38 15.83
N GLU A 92 -9.53 8.05 17.03
CA GLU A 92 -8.26 8.58 17.52
C GLU A 92 -7.07 7.89 16.87
N ILE A 93 -6.02 8.69 16.64
CA ILE A 93 -4.74 8.19 16.13
C ILE A 93 -3.93 7.64 17.29
N ILE A 94 -3.59 6.34 17.22
CA ILE A 94 -2.76 5.64 18.20
C ILE A 94 -1.39 5.38 17.60
N TRP A 95 -0.36 6.01 18.16
CA TRP A 95 1.03 5.73 17.80
C TRP A 95 1.55 4.53 18.62
N ASN A 96 2.01 3.48 17.96
CA ASN A 96 2.54 2.27 18.61
C ASN A 96 4.03 2.36 18.93
N MET A 97 4.65 3.47 18.57
CA MET A 97 6.06 3.77 18.86
C MET A 97 6.28 5.28 18.95
N ASP A 98 7.48 5.69 19.36
CA ASP A 98 7.89 7.09 19.32
C ASP A 98 8.07 7.56 17.87
N LYS A 99 7.16 8.42 17.38
CA LYS A 99 7.16 8.96 16.01
C LYS A 99 8.41 9.78 15.67
N ASP A 100 9.09 10.34 16.69
CA ASP A 100 10.28 11.17 16.55
C ASP A 100 11.58 10.36 16.71
N SER A 101 11.48 9.02 16.79
CA SER A 101 12.62 8.12 16.89
C SER A 101 13.60 8.27 15.72
N PRO A 102 14.87 8.63 15.95
CA PRO A 102 15.88 8.71 14.90
C PRO A 102 16.09 7.37 14.17
N LYS A 103 15.89 6.25 14.89
CA LYS A 103 16.00 4.92 14.34
C LYS A 103 14.87 4.63 13.33
N TYR A 104 13.65 5.09 13.63
CA TYR A 104 12.52 5.01 12.70
C TYR A 104 12.81 5.79 11.41
N ILE A 105 13.20 7.06 11.56
CA ILE A 105 13.51 7.94 10.42
C ILE A 105 14.58 7.31 9.53
N THR A 106 15.69 6.82 10.12
CA THR A 106 16.80 6.24 9.35
C THR A 106 16.39 4.93 8.66
N SER A 107 15.67 4.04 9.35
CA SER A 107 15.25 2.76 8.78
C SER A 107 14.17 2.93 7.74
N LEU A 108 13.24 3.89 7.91
CA LEU A 108 12.25 4.24 6.89
C LEU A 108 12.92 4.80 5.63
N ALA A 109 13.88 5.72 5.78
CA ALA A 109 14.63 6.25 4.66
C ALA A 109 15.36 5.16 3.87
N LYS A 110 15.96 4.18 4.58
CA LYS A 110 16.57 2.99 3.94
C LYS A 110 15.53 2.17 3.18
N THR A 111 14.40 1.88 3.79
CA THR A 111 13.31 1.12 3.16
C THR A 111 12.76 1.82 1.92
N LEU A 112 12.56 3.15 1.97
CA LEU A 112 12.16 3.95 0.81
C LEU A 112 13.21 3.89 -0.30
N PHE A 113 14.49 4.00 0.04
CA PHE A 113 15.56 3.86 -0.93
C PHE A 113 15.55 2.49 -1.62
N GLU A 114 15.34 1.40 -0.87
CA GLU A 114 15.21 0.05 -1.43
C GLU A 114 14.00 -0.05 -2.37
N ILE A 115 12.83 0.50 -2.00
CA ILE A 115 11.62 0.55 -2.84
C ILE A 115 11.91 1.30 -4.15
N HIS A 116 12.42 2.51 -4.05
CA HIS A 116 12.68 3.38 -5.20
C HIS A 116 13.82 2.85 -6.10
N SER A 117 14.67 1.95 -5.60
CA SER A 117 15.75 1.33 -6.35
C SER A 117 15.30 0.10 -7.16
N ILE A 118 14.04 -0.33 -7.09
CA ILE A 118 13.53 -1.45 -7.87
C ILE A 118 13.59 -1.10 -9.37
N PRO A 119 14.30 -1.91 -10.22
CA PRO A 119 14.51 -1.56 -11.60
C PRO A 119 13.21 -1.57 -12.42
N GLU A 120 12.99 -0.55 -13.26
CA GLU A 120 11.84 -0.50 -14.18
C GLU A 120 11.73 -1.76 -15.06
N LYS A 121 12.85 -2.33 -15.47
CA LYS A 121 12.88 -3.57 -16.25
C LYS A 121 12.12 -4.70 -15.55
N GLU A 122 12.36 -4.90 -14.24
CA GLU A 122 11.68 -5.95 -13.47
C GLU A 122 10.20 -5.64 -13.26
N VAL A 123 9.85 -4.38 -13.09
CA VAL A 123 8.44 -3.94 -13.00
C VAL A 123 7.70 -4.27 -14.30
N ARG A 124 8.34 -4.01 -15.44
CA ARG A 124 7.81 -4.31 -16.78
C ARG A 124 7.68 -5.82 -17.02
N GLU A 125 8.66 -6.60 -16.61
CA GLU A 125 8.64 -8.08 -16.70
C GLU A 125 7.53 -8.72 -15.85
N ASN A 126 7.11 -8.03 -14.78
CA ASN A 126 5.99 -8.44 -13.94
C ASN A 126 4.62 -7.87 -14.38
N ASP A 127 4.55 -7.23 -15.56
CA ASP A 127 3.31 -6.65 -16.11
C ASP A 127 2.61 -5.71 -15.11
N LEU A 128 3.39 -4.82 -14.49
CA LEU A 128 2.88 -3.81 -13.56
C LEU A 128 2.75 -2.45 -14.24
N LYS A 129 1.89 -1.59 -13.70
CA LYS A 129 1.62 -0.25 -14.25
C LYS A 129 2.89 0.59 -14.25
N ILE A 130 3.14 1.29 -15.35
CA ILE A 130 4.18 2.28 -15.51
C ILE A 130 3.53 3.57 -16.00
N MET A 131 3.58 4.61 -15.17
CA MET A 131 3.19 5.97 -15.50
C MET A 131 4.44 6.75 -15.86
N LYS A 132 4.47 7.33 -17.06
CA LYS A 132 5.55 8.23 -17.46
C LYS A 132 5.18 9.66 -17.09
N PRO A 133 6.16 10.58 -16.90
CA PRO A 133 5.88 11.98 -16.67
C PRO A 133 4.95 12.60 -17.74
N SER A 134 5.09 12.15 -18.99
CA SER A 134 4.22 12.55 -20.10
C SER A 134 2.76 12.10 -19.97
N ASP A 135 2.49 11.06 -19.20
CA ASP A 135 1.15 10.47 -19.05
C ASP A 135 0.44 11.04 -17.81
N LEU A 136 1.19 11.35 -16.76
CA LEU A 136 0.67 11.81 -15.48
C LEU A 136 -0.06 13.17 -15.57
N ARG A 137 0.55 14.15 -16.22
CA ARG A 137 -0.04 15.50 -16.35
C ARG A 137 -1.37 15.50 -17.12
N PRO A 138 -1.52 14.83 -18.28
CA PRO A 138 -2.80 14.67 -18.95
C PRO A 138 -3.83 13.91 -18.12
N GLU A 139 -3.44 12.87 -17.37
CA GLU A 139 -4.34 12.13 -16.48
C GLU A 139 -4.91 13.04 -15.39
N ILE A 140 -4.06 13.84 -14.72
CA ILE A 140 -4.52 14.78 -13.70
C ILE A 140 -5.41 15.87 -14.30
N ALA A 141 -5.10 16.38 -15.49
CA ALA A 141 -5.94 17.35 -16.18
C ALA A 141 -7.33 16.78 -16.51
N ASN A 142 -7.41 15.53 -16.96
CA ASN A 142 -8.67 14.84 -17.21
C ASN A 142 -9.45 14.61 -15.90
N ASN A 143 -8.79 14.21 -14.83
CA ASN A 143 -9.40 14.02 -13.50
C ASN A 143 -9.96 15.37 -12.97
N LEU A 144 -9.27 16.50 -13.20
CA LEU A 144 -9.77 17.82 -12.84
C LEU A 144 -11.05 18.16 -13.59
N GLN A 145 -11.16 17.81 -14.87
CA GLN A 145 -12.40 18.00 -15.64
C GLN A 145 -13.54 17.11 -15.13
N LEU A 146 -13.24 15.86 -14.78
CA LEU A 146 -14.22 14.95 -14.20
C LEU A 146 -14.75 15.48 -12.86
N VAL A 147 -13.86 15.92 -11.95
CA VAL A 147 -14.25 16.54 -10.68
C VAL A 147 -15.13 17.76 -10.93
N LYS A 148 -14.78 18.61 -11.93
CA LYS A 148 -15.57 19.79 -12.27
C LYS A 148 -16.99 19.43 -12.74
N SER A 149 -17.13 18.37 -13.54
CA SER A 149 -18.42 17.96 -14.07
C SER A 149 -19.31 17.24 -13.06
N GLU A 150 -18.74 16.39 -12.21
CA GLU A 150 -19.49 15.51 -11.32
C GLU A 150 -19.76 16.11 -9.93
N ILE A 151 -18.79 16.87 -9.40
CA ILE A 151 -18.85 17.39 -8.02
C ILE A 151 -18.93 18.91 -8.02
N GLY A 152 -18.31 19.55 -9.00
CA GLY A 152 -18.08 20.99 -9.04
C GLY A 152 -16.77 21.39 -8.32
N ILE A 153 -16.17 22.48 -8.80
CA ILE A 153 -14.96 23.07 -8.23
C ILE A 153 -15.07 24.60 -8.36
N SER A 154 -14.59 25.33 -7.36
CA SER A 154 -14.59 26.80 -7.45
C SER A 154 -13.61 27.28 -8.55
N GLU A 155 -13.95 28.37 -9.23
CA GLU A 155 -13.13 28.96 -10.28
C GLU A 155 -11.72 29.31 -9.79
N GLN A 156 -11.63 29.78 -8.55
CA GLN A 156 -10.34 30.10 -7.92
C GLN A 156 -9.46 28.84 -7.77
N LEU A 157 -10.04 27.73 -7.32
CA LEU A 157 -9.31 26.46 -7.13
C LEU A 157 -8.92 25.84 -8.47
N GLU A 158 -9.83 25.84 -9.46
CA GLU A 158 -9.53 25.39 -10.82
C GLU A 158 -8.35 26.18 -11.42
N THR A 159 -8.37 27.51 -11.29
CA THR A 159 -7.29 28.37 -11.79
C THR A 159 -5.93 28.01 -11.14
N ARG A 160 -5.90 27.68 -9.85
CA ARG A 160 -4.68 27.25 -9.16
C ARG A 160 -4.18 25.90 -9.68
N TYR A 161 -5.06 24.93 -9.87
CA TYR A 161 -4.69 23.62 -10.45
C TYR A 161 -4.16 23.76 -11.87
N ARG A 162 -4.80 24.61 -12.73
CA ARG A 162 -4.30 24.83 -14.08
C ARG A 162 -2.91 25.47 -14.10
N LYS A 163 -2.68 26.50 -13.28
CA LYS A 163 -1.35 27.10 -13.13
C LYS A 163 -0.29 26.09 -12.68
N TRP A 164 -0.63 25.18 -11.80
CA TRP A 164 0.26 24.10 -11.37
C TRP A 164 0.52 23.12 -12.51
N LEU A 165 -0.53 22.68 -13.21
CA LEU A 165 -0.41 21.80 -14.36
C LEU A 165 0.46 22.39 -15.48
N ASP A 166 0.36 23.68 -15.72
CA ASP A 166 1.09 24.38 -16.80
C ASP A 166 2.54 24.74 -16.43
N ASN A 167 2.97 24.50 -15.19
CA ASN A 167 4.30 24.84 -14.73
C ASN A 167 5.28 23.68 -14.90
N ASP A 168 6.03 23.67 -16.01
CA ASP A 168 6.97 22.60 -16.36
C ASP A 168 8.04 22.32 -15.30
N VAL A 169 8.43 23.34 -14.52
CA VAL A 169 9.47 23.20 -13.48
C VAL A 169 9.04 22.28 -12.32
N LEU A 170 7.73 22.09 -12.13
CA LEU A 170 7.19 21.28 -11.03
C LEU A 170 7.03 19.80 -11.38
N TRP A 171 7.32 19.42 -12.62
CA TRP A 171 7.16 18.03 -13.06
C TRP A 171 8.50 17.31 -13.08
N ALA A 172 8.50 16.10 -12.52
CA ALA A 172 9.67 15.24 -12.56
C ALA A 172 9.96 14.80 -14.01
N ASP A 173 11.23 14.65 -14.34
CA ASP A 173 11.71 14.08 -15.60
C ASP A 173 12.20 12.64 -15.47
N PHE A 174 11.98 12.05 -14.31
CA PHE A 174 12.35 10.67 -13.98
C PHE A 174 11.14 9.89 -13.43
N THR A 175 11.28 8.58 -13.39
CA THR A 175 10.29 7.67 -12.79
C THR A 175 10.95 6.76 -11.78
N GLN A 176 10.20 6.38 -10.76
CA GLN A 176 10.63 5.42 -9.75
C GLN A 176 9.50 4.45 -9.40
N PHE A 177 9.86 3.27 -8.92
CA PHE A 177 8.87 2.39 -8.32
C PHE A 177 8.44 2.94 -6.96
N ILE A 178 7.15 3.07 -6.76
CA ILE A 178 6.56 3.60 -5.53
C ILE A 178 5.55 2.61 -4.95
N HIS A 179 5.32 2.70 -3.65
CA HIS A 179 4.25 1.96 -2.98
C HIS A 179 2.86 2.45 -3.38
N GLY A 180 2.72 3.75 -3.63
CA GLY A 180 1.49 4.40 -4.08
C GLY A 180 0.52 4.79 -2.95
N ASP A 181 0.64 4.18 -1.75
CA ASP A 181 -0.18 4.49 -0.57
C ASP A 181 0.60 4.27 0.73
N LEU A 182 1.85 4.77 0.80
CA LEU A 182 2.68 4.58 1.99
C LEU A 182 2.42 5.67 3.04
N TYR A 183 1.85 5.27 4.15
CA TYR A 183 1.73 6.07 5.37
C TYR A 183 2.05 5.23 6.61
N ALA A 184 2.12 5.85 7.79
CA ALA A 184 2.56 5.17 9.02
C ALA A 184 1.71 3.94 9.42
N GLY A 185 0.47 3.84 8.95
CA GLY A 185 -0.37 2.65 9.14
C GLY A 185 0.00 1.45 8.28
N HIS A 186 0.75 1.67 7.18
CA HIS A 186 1.25 0.60 6.30
C HIS A 186 2.71 0.23 6.56
N VAL A 187 3.36 0.88 7.53
CA VAL A 187 4.73 0.59 7.97
C VAL A 187 4.67 -0.12 9.30
N LEU A 188 5.30 -1.28 9.39
CA LEU A 188 5.47 -2.02 10.64
C LEU A 188 6.81 -1.67 11.26
N ALA A 189 6.84 -1.49 12.56
CA ALA A 189 8.07 -1.21 13.28
C ALA A 189 8.14 -1.97 14.61
N SER A 190 9.34 -2.37 14.95
CA SER A 190 9.66 -2.91 16.27
C SER A 190 9.55 -1.84 17.36
N LYS A 191 9.44 -2.25 18.61
CA LYS A 191 9.31 -1.34 19.76
C LYS A 191 10.45 -0.31 19.89
N ASP A 192 11.61 -0.63 19.35
CA ASP A 192 12.78 0.26 19.36
C ASP A 192 12.83 1.19 18.13
N GLY A 193 11.80 1.17 17.31
CA GLY A 193 11.59 2.07 16.18
C GLY A 193 12.20 1.61 14.85
N ALA A 194 12.81 0.43 14.76
CA ALA A 194 13.28 -0.05 13.46
C ALA A 194 12.11 -0.50 12.60
N VAL A 195 12.03 -0.02 11.35
CA VAL A 195 11.09 -0.54 10.36
C VAL A 195 11.38 -2.02 10.13
N SER A 196 10.35 -2.85 10.27
CA SER A 196 10.44 -4.31 10.15
C SER A 196 9.61 -4.88 9.01
N GLY A 197 8.62 -4.13 8.53
CA GLY A 197 7.76 -4.58 7.44
C GLY A 197 6.98 -3.46 6.77
N VAL A 198 6.48 -3.75 5.56
CA VAL A 198 5.58 -2.87 4.80
C VAL A 198 4.43 -3.72 4.26
N ILE A 199 3.20 -3.21 4.43
CA ILE A 199 1.95 -3.89 4.03
C ILE A 199 1.15 -3.04 3.05
N ASP A 200 0.11 -3.62 2.46
CA ASP A 200 -0.84 -2.99 1.52
C ASP A 200 -0.23 -2.48 0.22
N TRP A 201 0.28 -3.41 -0.57
CA TRP A 201 0.99 -3.16 -1.82
C TRP A 201 0.10 -3.03 -3.07
N SER A 202 -1.23 -3.02 -2.90
CA SER A 202 -2.20 -3.08 -4.02
C SER A 202 -2.05 -1.94 -5.04
N THR A 203 -1.55 -0.78 -4.62
CA THR A 203 -1.39 0.42 -5.43
C THR A 203 0.00 0.62 -6.02
N ALA A 204 0.96 -0.23 -5.66
CA ALA A 204 2.35 -0.05 -6.10
C ALA A 204 2.51 -0.12 -7.62
N HIS A 205 3.33 0.78 -8.15
CA HIS A 205 3.59 0.95 -9.59
C HIS A 205 4.83 1.84 -9.81
N ILE A 206 5.20 2.05 -11.07
CA ILE A 206 6.14 3.13 -11.43
C ILE A 206 5.36 4.42 -11.67
N ASP A 207 5.84 5.51 -11.09
CA ASP A 207 5.30 6.85 -11.27
C ASP A 207 6.42 7.90 -11.32
N ALA A 208 6.06 9.11 -11.73
CA ALA A 208 6.93 10.28 -11.86
C ALA A 208 6.98 11.13 -10.60
#